data_c1391270423b1d64fd0dfdc1fce7f935
#
_entry.id   c1391270423b1d64fd0dfdc1fce7f935
#
_cell.length_a   1.000
_cell.length_b   1.000
_cell.length_c   1.000
_cell.angle_alpha   90.00
_cell.angle_beta   90.00
_cell.angle_gamma   90.00
#
_symmetry.space_group_name_H-M   'P 1'
#
loop_
_entity.id
_entity.type
_entity.pdbx_description
1 polymer ?
#
loop_
_entity_poly.entity_id
_entity_poly.type
_entity_poly.pdbx_seq_one_letter_code
_entity_poly.pdbx_strand_id
1 'polypeptide(L)'
;EEESDESQYLLDNIVGILNKYLSDFEDTKSKVKGNKLKANKKSNGPVNSRFLQKFLNKYTYNRDIYHDLMPFKVKEILLISSLYDAYSIESEGRFSEHMLGQYGQLNLTSFPRITGASSLKQAMELMKTRNFEMVIYMVGVDKITPLTICEHIKKEYPFIPIYLLLNNSSDISVFTDHVAEISFIDNIFTWTGDASIFFSIIKQLEDRINSENDTQLGMVRVILLVEDSPIYYSRYLSFLYKVIMEQTK
;
A
#
# COMPACT_ATOMS: atom_id res chain seq x y z
N GLU A 1 -22.67 -7.37 18.20
CA GLU A 1 -22.18 -8.77 18.41
C GLU A 1 -22.04 -9.49 17.06
N GLU A 2 -23.03 -9.46 16.14
CA GLU A 2 -22.92 -10.10 14.82
C GLU A 2 -21.79 -9.51 13.95
N GLU A 3 -21.58 -8.20 13.97
CA GLU A 3 -20.54 -7.51 13.17
C GLU A 3 -19.11 -7.83 13.66
N SER A 4 -18.96 -8.18 14.94
CA SER A 4 -17.70 -8.64 15.53
C SER A 4 -17.33 -10.06 15.10
N ASP A 5 -18.32 -10.94 14.98
CA ASP A 5 -18.12 -12.35 14.60
C ASP A 5 -17.76 -12.48 13.13
N GLU A 6 -18.37 -11.68 12.26
CA GLU A 6 -18.08 -11.68 10.82
C GLU A 6 -16.67 -11.15 10.53
N SER A 7 -16.27 -10.10 11.23
CA SER A 7 -14.90 -9.55 11.13
C SER A 7 -13.86 -10.55 11.63
N GLN A 8 -14.16 -11.29 12.70
CA GLN A 8 -13.26 -12.32 13.23
C GLN A 8 -13.15 -13.51 12.28
N TYR A 9 -14.26 -13.96 11.69
CA TYR A 9 -14.27 -15.03 10.70
C TYR A 9 -13.43 -14.70 9.46
N LEU A 10 -13.52 -13.46 8.96
CA LEU A 10 -12.72 -12.98 7.84
C LEU A 10 -11.24 -12.92 8.20
N LEU A 11 -10.91 -12.46 9.38
CA LEU A 11 -9.54 -12.43 9.89
C LEU A 11 -8.95 -13.84 9.91
N ASP A 12 -9.67 -14.80 10.47
CA ASP A 12 -9.22 -16.20 10.57
C ASP A 12 -9.01 -16.82 9.19
N ASN A 13 -9.87 -16.49 8.22
CA ASN A 13 -9.70 -16.93 6.83
C ASN A 13 -8.46 -16.31 6.18
N ILE A 14 -8.22 -15.00 6.35
CA ILE A 14 -7.03 -14.33 5.83
C ILE A 14 -5.77 -14.92 6.44
N VAL A 15 -5.75 -15.11 7.76
CA VAL A 15 -4.63 -15.75 8.48
C VAL A 15 -4.41 -17.18 7.99
N GLY A 16 -5.48 -17.94 7.79
CA GLY A 16 -5.41 -19.31 7.26
C GLY A 16 -4.80 -19.38 5.86
N ILE A 17 -5.21 -18.47 4.98
CA ILE A 17 -4.67 -18.35 3.62
C ILE A 17 -3.19 -17.96 3.65
N LEU A 18 -2.82 -16.96 4.44
CA LEU A 18 -1.44 -16.49 4.57
C LEU A 18 -0.53 -17.58 5.16
N ASN A 19 -0.96 -18.28 6.21
CA ASN A 19 -0.20 -19.37 6.79
C ASN A 19 0.03 -20.52 5.80
N LYS A 20 -0.99 -20.86 4.99
CA LYS A 20 -0.85 -21.86 3.92
C LYS A 20 0.20 -21.43 2.89
N TYR A 21 0.17 -20.17 2.46
CA TYR A 21 1.15 -19.67 1.50
C TYR A 21 2.56 -19.57 2.06
N LEU A 22 2.72 -19.23 3.33
CA LEU A 22 4.02 -19.21 4.01
C LEU A 22 4.61 -20.62 4.17
N SER A 23 3.80 -21.61 4.54
CA SER A 23 4.25 -23.01 4.63
C SER A 23 4.70 -23.55 3.26
N ASP A 24 3.96 -23.26 2.18
CA ASP A 24 4.33 -23.61 0.82
C ASP A 24 5.64 -22.93 0.37
N PHE A 25 5.90 -21.72 0.87
CA PHE A 25 7.13 -20.96 0.59
C PHE A 25 8.33 -21.59 1.31
N GLU A 26 8.19 -21.98 2.57
CA GLU A 26 9.23 -22.67 3.34
C GLU A 26 9.55 -24.04 2.75
N ASP A 27 8.54 -24.79 2.32
CA ASP A 27 8.70 -26.06 1.62
C ASP A 27 9.42 -25.92 0.29
N THR A 28 9.15 -24.84 -0.45
CA THR A 28 9.85 -24.52 -1.70
C THR A 28 11.31 -24.14 -1.43
N LYS A 29 11.56 -23.37 -0.35
CA LYS A 29 12.90 -22.96 0.09
C LYS A 29 13.75 -24.17 0.57
N SER A 30 13.13 -25.11 1.24
CA SER A 30 13.79 -26.36 1.69
C SER A 30 14.11 -27.28 0.52
N LYS A 31 13.22 -27.42 -0.46
CA LYS A 31 13.43 -28.18 -1.71
C LYS A 31 14.55 -27.58 -2.57
N VAL A 32 14.68 -26.27 -2.64
CA VAL A 32 15.76 -25.56 -3.35
C VAL A 32 17.11 -25.78 -2.67
N LYS A 33 17.17 -25.83 -1.33
CA LYS A 33 18.41 -26.14 -0.59
C LYS A 33 18.83 -27.59 -0.74
N GLY A 34 17.90 -28.54 -0.87
CA GLY A 34 18.17 -29.97 -1.06
C GLY A 34 18.70 -30.32 -2.46
N ASN A 35 18.43 -29.54 -3.48
CA ASN A 35 18.79 -29.82 -4.87
C ASN A 35 20.17 -29.30 -5.32
N LYS A 36 20.97 -28.69 -4.43
CA LYS A 36 22.33 -28.21 -4.76
C LYS A 36 23.34 -29.36 -5.11
N LEU A 37 22.97 -30.62 -5.00
CA LEU A 37 23.89 -31.75 -5.18
C LEU A 37 23.69 -32.59 -6.46
N LYS A 38 22.73 -32.28 -7.34
CA LYS A 38 22.50 -33.07 -8.57
C LYS A 38 22.06 -32.25 -9.79
N ALA A 39 22.82 -31.25 -10.18
CA ALA A 39 22.56 -30.51 -11.41
C ALA A 39 23.57 -30.87 -12.51
N ASN A 40 23.39 -32.06 -13.10
CA ASN A 40 23.98 -32.38 -14.40
C ASN A 40 23.04 -33.30 -15.17
N LYS A 41 22.00 -32.72 -15.79
CA LYS A 41 21.33 -33.34 -16.95
C LYS A 41 20.52 -32.26 -17.68
N LYS A 42 20.88 -32.07 -18.97
CA LYS A 42 20.08 -31.28 -19.91
C LYS A 42 18.68 -31.89 -19.99
N SER A 43 17.66 -31.12 -19.58
CA SER A 43 16.27 -31.47 -19.81
C SER A 43 15.58 -30.34 -20.58
N ASN A 44 15.06 -30.68 -21.76
CA ASN A 44 14.13 -29.81 -22.52
C ASN A 44 12.80 -29.82 -21.79
N GLY A 45 12.58 -28.83 -20.94
CA GLY A 45 11.33 -28.62 -20.20
C GLY A 45 10.61 -27.33 -20.62
N PRO A 46 9.31 -27.19 -20.33
CA PRO A 46 8.47 -26.09 -20.76
C PRO A 46 8.95 -24.74 -20.21
N VAL A 47 8.39 -23.65 -20.74
CA VAL A 47 8.80 -22.24 -20.56
C VAL A 47 9.16 -21.83 -19.11
N ASN A 48 8.56 -22.47 -18.12
CA ASN A 48 8.88 -22.28 -16.70
C ASN A 48 10.33 -22.64 -16.30
N SER A 49 11.00 -23.52 -17.03
CA SER A 49 12.37 -23.92 -16.71
C SER A 49 13.41 -22.87 -17.11
N ARG A 50 13.15 -22.07 -18.15
CA ARG A 50 14.03 -20.95 -18.53
C ARG A 50 13.97 -19.81 -17.51
N PHE A 51 12.80 -19.59 -16.93
CA PHE A 51 12.61 -18.57 -15.89
C PHE A 51 13.31 -19.02 -14.59
N LEU A 52 13.11 -20.26 -14.19
CA LEU A 52 13.81 -20.89 -13.07
C LEU A 52 15.33 -20.91 -13.27
N GLN A 53 15.81 -21.16 -14.48
CA GLN A 53 17.25 -21.13 -14.78
C GLN A 53 17.83 -19.70 -14.73
N LYS A 54 17.10 -18.68 -15.20
CA LYS A 54 17.49 -17.28 -15.03
C LYS A 54 17.56 -16.89 -13.56
N PHE A 55 16.59 -17.32 -12.78
CA PHE A 55 16.53 -17.09 -11.35
C PHE A 55 17.68 -17.79 -10.61
N LEU A 56 17.92 -19.07 -10.86
CA LEU A 56 19.01 -19.83 -10.28
C LEU A 56 20.39 -19.30 -10.69
N ASN A 57 20.55 -18.88 -11.94
CA ASN A 57 21.79 -18.24 -12.41
C ASN A 57 22.03 -16.86 -11.78
N LYS A 58 20.96 -16.12 -11.45
CA LYS A 58 21.06 -14.84 -10.75
C LYS A 58 21.46 -15.02 -9.27
N TYR A 59 21.04 -16.12 -8.63
CA TYR A 59 21.45 -16.48 -7.28
C TYR A 59 22.91 -16.98 -7.18
N THR A 60 23.49 -17.51 -8.25
CA THR A 60 24.90 -17.93 -8.25
C THR A 60 25.88 -16.77 -8.33
N TYR A 61 25.40 -15.57 -8.71
CA TYR A 61 26.21 -14.34 -8.68
C TYR A 61 25.86 -13.53 -7.43
N ASN A 62 26.13 -13.98 -6.24
CA ASN A 62 26.21 -13.26 -4.95
C ASN A 62 25.52 -11.86 -4.85
N ARG A 63 24.55 -11.56 -5.71
CA ARG A 63 23.77 -10.34 -5.68
C ARG A 63 22.56 -10.60 -4.81
N ASP A 64 22.48 -9.85 -3.73
CA ASP A 64 21.35 -9.90 -2.83
C ASP A 64 20.11 -9.39 -3.57
N ILE A 65 19.26 -10.31 -4.03
CA ILE A 65 18.03 -10.01 -4.79
C ILE A 65 17.13 -9.03 -4.02
N TYR A 66 17.21 -9.04 -2.69
CA TYR A 66 16.42 -8.15 -1.84
C TYR A 66 16.68 -6.66 -2.11
N HIS A 67 17.86 -6.29 -2.62
CA HIS A 67 18.15 -4.92 -3.04
C HIS A 67 17.47 -4.50 -4.34
N ASP A 68 17.09 -5.47 -5.17
CA ASP A 68 16.43 -5.22 -6.45
C ASP A 68 14.88 -5.26 -6.33
N LEU A 69 14.35 -5.69 -5.17
CA LEU A 69 12.93 -5.67 -4.87
C LEU A 69 12.50 -4.29 -4.34
N MET A 70 11.25 -3.96 -4.62
CA MET A 70 10.64 -2.68 -4.21
C MET A 70 11.48 -1.45 -4.63
N PRO A 71 11.83 -1.30 -5.92
CA PRO A 71 12.62 -0.17 -6.39
C PRO A 71 11.90 1.17 -6.21
N PHE A 72 10.58 1.17 -6.31
CA PHE A 72 9.78 2.35 -6.03
C PHE A 72 9.43 2.41 -4.53
N LYS A 73 9.71 3.55 -3.92
CA LYS A 73 9.30 3.87 -2.55
C LYS A 73 8.76 5.28 -2.52
N VAL A 74 7.67 5.46 -1.81
CA VAL A 74 7.10 6.78 -1.56
C VAL A 74 8.03 7.54 -0.61
N LYS A 75 8.48 8.73 -1.02
CA LYS A 75 9.41 9.58 -0.25
C LYS A 75 8.74 10.86 0.24
N GLU A 76 7.91 11.48 -0.59
CA GLU A 76 7.24 12.74 -0.29
C GLU A 76 5.74 12.61 -0.53
N ILE A 77 4.96 12.94 0.49
CA ILE A 77 3.48 12.88 0.47
C ILE A 77 2.96 14.28 0.71
N LEU A 78 2.04 14.74 -0.12
CA LEU A 78 1.27 15.94 0.12
C LEU A 78 -0.04 15.58 0.83
N LEU A 79 -0.17 16.01 2.07
CA LEU A 79 -1.42 15.88 2.84
C LEU A 79 -2.18 17.20 2.80
N ILE A 80 -3.34 17.19 2.15
CA ILE A 80 -4.23 18.35 2.14
C ILE A 80 -5.33 18.11 3.16
N SER A 81 -5.45 19.03 4.15
CA SER A 81 -6.43 18.89 5.22
C SER A 81 -6.76 20.26 5.80
N SER A 82 -7.92 20.39 6.48
CA SER A 82 -8.14 21.55 7.32
C SER A 82 -7.12 21.58 8.47
N LEU A 83 -6.86 22.75 9.03
CA LEU A 83 -5.98 22.90 10.20
C LEU A 83 -6.48 22.10 11.40
N TYR A 84 -7.81 21.98 11.54
CA TYR A 84 -8.44 21.20 12.59
C TYR A 84 -8.20 19.70 12.41
N ASP A 85 -8.41 19.18 11.19
CA ASP A 85 -8.20 17.76 10.90
C ASP A 85 -6.72 17.38 11.04
N ALA A 86 -5.81 18.23 10.59
CA ALA A 86 -4.37 18.02 10.77
C ALA A 86 -3.98 17.94 12.26
N TYR A 87 -4.55 18.83 13.08
CA TYR A 87 -4.33 18.82 14.53
C TYR A 87 -4.93 17.58 15.18
N SER A 88 -6.14 17.15 14.78
CA SER A 88 -6.78 15.94 15.30
C SER A 88 -5.96 14.69 15.02
N ILE A 89 -5.46 14.53 13.81
CA ILE A 89 -4.58 13.37 13.47
C ILE A 89 -3.35 13.34 14.37
N GLU A 90 -2.70 14.49 14.56
CA GLU A 90 -1.49 14.57 15.37
C GLU A 90 -1.79 14.31 16.85
N SER A 91 -2.90 14.86 17.38
CA SER A 91 -3.26 14.75 18.80
C SER A 91 -3.86 13.39 19.19
N GLU A 92 -4.70 12.82 18.32
CA GLU A 92 -5.40 11.57 18.61
C GLU A 92 -4.54 10.33 18.40
N GLY A 93 -3.65 10.37 17.41
CA GLY A 93 -2.94 9.18 16.97
C GLY A 93 -1.46 9.15 17.22
N ARG A 94 -0.84 10.20 17.79
CA ARG A 94 0.62 10.29 17.78
C ARG A 94 1.17 9.82 16.43
N PHE A 95 0.59 10.40 15.38
CA PHE A 95 0.73 9.94 14.00
C PHE A 95 2.17 9.64 13.62
N SER A 96 3.07 10.57 13.90
CA SER A 96 4.50 10.42 13.60
C SER A 96 5.13 9.26 14.37
N GLU A 97 4.80 9.07 15.66
CA GLU A 97 5.33 7.98 16.48
C GLU A 97 4.81 6.62 16.00
N HIS A 98 3.52 6.53 15.69
CA HIS A 98 2.92 5.28 15.21
C HIS A 98 3.50 4.85 13.87
N MET A 99 3.61 5.77 12.93
CA MET A 99 4.21 5.52 11.62
C MET A 99 5.67 5.12 11.74
N LEU A 100 6.48 5.82 12.55
CA LEU A 100 7.87 5.44 12.81
C LEU A 100 7.98 4.05 13.42
N GLY A 101 7.07 3.70 14.34
CA GLY A 101 7.01 2.36 14.93
C GLY A 101 6.75 1.26 13.90
N GLN A 102 5.81 1.46 12.99
CA GLN A 102 5.50 0.50 11.93
C GLN A 102 6.66 0.35 10.94
N TYR A 103 7.25 1.43 10.49
CA TYR A 103 8.42 1.39 9.59
C TYR A 103 9.64 0.75 10.27
N GLY A 104 9.88 1.03 11.55
CA GLY A 104 10.94 0.41 12.33
C GLY A 104 10.77 -1.11 12.49
N GLN A 105 9.54 -1.59 12.68
CA GLN A 105 9.25 -3.02 12.77
C GLN A 105 9.58 -3.79 11.48
N LEU A 106 9.47 -3.15 10.33
CA LEU A 106 9.78 -3.71 9.02
C LEU A 106 11.24 -3.53 8.60
N ASN A 107 12.10 -2.97 9.48
CA ASN A 107 13.47 -2.57 9.12
C ASN A 107 13.53 -1.65 7.89
N LEU A 108 12.47 -0.87 7.64
CA LEU A 108 12.42 0.08 6.53
C LEU A 108 13.25 1.31 6.91
N THR A 109 14.27 1.57 6.11
CA THR A 109 15.27 2.63 6.37
C THR A 109 14.80 4.04 6.01
N SER A 110 13.72 4.16 5.23
CA SER A 110 13.21 5.45 4.78
C SER A 110 11.73 5.62 5.12
N PHE A 111 11.45 6.52 6.03
CA PHE A 111 10.11 7.00 6.31
C PHE A 111 9.73 8.10 5.30
N PRO A 112 8.55 8.05 4.66
CA PRO A 112 8.12 9.11 3.77
C PRO A 112 7.89 10.41 4.53
N ARG A 113 8.31 11.51 3.93
CA ARG A 113 8.07 12.84 4.47
C ARG A 113 6.66 13.29 4.12
N ILE A 114 5.88 13.66 5.12
CA ILE A 114 4.54 14.21 4.93
C ILE A 114 4.62 15.73 5.04
N THR A 115 4.12 16.42 4.01
CA THR A 115 4.04 17.87 3.95
C THR A 115 2.58 18.29 3.89
N GLY A 116 2.15 19.09 4.87
CA GLY A 116 0.77 19.55 4.98
C GLY A 116 0.49 20.79 4.11
N ALA A 117 -0.71 20.88 3.55
CA ALA A 117 -1.27 22.06 2.92
C ALA A 117 -2.73 22.24 3.37
N SER A 118 -3.12 23.49 3.65
CA SER A 118 -4.49 23.81 4.08
C SER A 118 -5.35 24.50 3.00
N SER A 119 -4.77 24.72 1.82
CA SER A 119 -5.46 25.36 0.69
C SER A 119 -4.90 24.93 -0.65
N LEU A 120 -5.70 25.07 -1.72
CA LEU A 120 -5.24 24.83 -3.09
C LEU A 120 -3.99 25.65 -3.43
N LYS A 121 -3.98 26.95 -3.07
CA LYS A 121 -2.83 27.82 -3.34
C LYS A 121 -1.55 27.27 -2.72
N GLN A 122 -1.59 26.90 -1.45
CA GLN A 122 -0.44 26.33 -0.75
C GLN A 122 -0.02 24.98 -1.34
N ALA A 123 -0.99 24.11 -1.68
CA ALA A 123 -0.72 22.84 -2.33
C ALA A 123 0.04 23.02 -3.64
N MET A 124 -0.46 23.93 -4.51
CA MET A 124 0.15 24.22 -5.80
C MET A 124 1.54 24.86 -5.70
N GLU A 125 1.76 25.74 -4.72
CA GLU A 125 3.08 26.32 -4.46
C GLU A 125 4.09 25.23 -4.02
N LEU A 126 3.67 24.31 -3.15
CA LEU A 126 4.49 23.19 -2.72
C LEU A 126 4.82 22.23 -3.89
N MET A 127 3.84 21.90 -4.72
CA MET A 127 4.02 21.02 -5.87
C MET A 127 4.93 21.62 -6.96
N LYS A 128 5.03 22.94 -7.06
CA LYS A 128 5.99 23.61 -7.94
C LYS A 128 7.43 23.52 -7.44
N THR A 129 7.64 23.40 -6.14
CA THR A 129 8.96 23.42 -5.51
C THR A 129 9.46 22.05 -5.10
N ARG A 130 8.58 21.07 -5.01
CA ARG A 130 8.87 19.69 -4.57
C ARG A 130 8.15 18.68 -5.45
N ASN A 131 8.75 17.50 -5.56
CA ASN A 131 8.15 16.34 -6.22
C ASN A 131 7.46 15.48 -5.16
N PHE A 132 6.17 15.27 -5.30
CA PHE A 132 5.38 14.39 -4.48
C PHE A 132 5.04 13.12 -5.27
N GLU A 133 5.11 11.97 -4.63
CA GLU A 133 4.72 10.70 -5.23
C GLU A 133 3.23 10.40 -5.07
N MET A 134 2.56 11.07 -4.12
CA MET A 134 1.11 10.94 -3.91
C MET A 134 0.53 12.14 -3.18
N VAL A 135 -0.77 12.34 -3.37
CA VAL A 135 -1.58 13.32 -2.64
C VAL A 135 -2.63 12.56 -1.82
N ILE A 136 -2.74 12.87 -0.55
CA ILE A 136 -3.84 12.43 0.31
C ILE A 136 -4.66 13.67 0.66
N TYR A 137 -5.93 13.67 0.31
CA TYR A 137 -6.87 14.72 0.70
C TYR A 137 -7.78 14.23 1.80
N MET A 138 -7.67 14.82 2.99
CA MET A 138 -8.55 14.52 4.10
C MET A 138 -9.82 15.35 4.02
N VAL A 139 -10.95 14.69 3.84
CA VAL A 139 -12.25 15.33 3.65
C VAL A 139 -12.88 15.60 5.02
N GLY A 140 -13.02 16.88 5.34
CA GLY A 140 -13.71 17.35 6.52
C GLY A 140 -15.22 17.58 6.29
N VAL A 141 -15.73 18.67 6.84
CA VAL A 141 -17.16 19.05 6.72
C VAL A 141 -17.54 19.47 5.30
N ASP A 142 -16.66 20.16 4.60
CA ASP A 142 -16.86 20.58 3.22
C ASP A 142 -16.59 19.41 2.25
N LYS A 143 -17.57 19.10 1.39
CA LYS A 143 -17.49 17.98 0.44
C LYS A 143 -17.25 18.43 -1.00
N ILE A 144 -17.45 19.73 -1.30
CA ILE A 144 -17.36 20.28 -2.66
C ILE A 144 -15.94 20.76 -2.96
N THR A 145 -15.37 21.53 -2.06
CA THR A 145 -13.99 22.06 -2.21
C THR A 145 -12.95 20.97 -2.46
N PRO A 146 -12.99 19.78 -1.78
CA PRO A 146 -12.08 18.67 -2.07
C PRO A 146 -12.07 18.24 -3.52
N LEU A 147 -13.24 18.10 -4.14
CA LEU A 147 -13.37 17.69 -5.53
C LEU A 147 -12.74 18.72 -6.47
N THR A 148 -13.04 19.98 -6.28
CA THR A 148 -12.48 21.08 -7.08
C THR A 148 -10.95 21.15 -6.97
N ILE A 149 -10.42 20.97 -5.76
CA ILE A 149 -8.97 20.98 -5.52
C ILE A 149 -8.30 19.78 -6.20
N CYS A 150 -8.84 18.58 -6.02
CA CYS A 150 -8.31 17.35 -6.61
C CYS A 150 -8.36 17.41 -8.14
N GLU A 151 -9.46 17.89 -8.72
CA GLU A 151 -9.57 18.07 -10.17
C GLU A 151 -8.51 19.04 -10.70
N HIS A 152 -8.30 20.16 -10.01
CA HIS A 152 -7.29 21.14 -10.40
C HIS A 152 -5.87 20.56 -10.33
N ILE A 153 -5.55 19.85 -9.27
CA ILE A 153 -4.27 19.17 -9.13
C ILE A 153 -4.09 18.15 -10.26
N LYS A 154 -5.10 17.33 -10.54
CA LYS A 154 -5.01 16.28 -11.57
C LYS A 154 -4.85 16.85 -12.99
N LYS A 155 -5.40 18.03 -13.26
CA LYS A 155 -5.20 18.74 -14.54
C LYS A 155 -3.77 19.18 -14.75
N GLU A 156 -3.09 19.65 -13.70
CA GLU A 156 -1.68 20.09 -13.81
C GLU A 156 -0.70 18.91 -13.64
N TYR A 157 -1.07 17.91 -12.83
CA TYR A 157 -0.24 16.74 -12.51
C TYR A 157 -1.01 15.42 -12.78
N PRO A 158 -1.23 15.04 -14.04
CA PRO A 158 -2.15 13.94 -14.39
C PRO A 158 -1.71 12.56 -13.87
N PHE A 159 -0.43 12.35 -13.63
CA PHE A 159 0.13 11.07 -13.22
C PHE A 159 0.21 10.88 -11.70
N ILE A 160 0.03 11.95 -10.91
CA ILE A 160 0.10 11.82 -9.47
C ILE A 160 -1.15 11.12 -8.92
N PRO A 161 -1.03 10.06 -8.12
CA PRO A 161 -2.17 9.43 -7.47
C PRO A 161 -2.76 10.36 -6.41
N ILE A 162 -4.09 10.51 -6.44
CA ILE A 162 -4.85 11.31 -5.47
C ILE A 162 -5.81 10.39 -4.74
N TYR A 163 -5.68 10.34 -3.43
CA TYR A 163 -6.52 9.53 -2.55
C TYR A 163 -7.34 10.43 -1.63
N LEU A 164 -8.64 10.15 -1.54
CA LEU A 164 -9.48 10.77 -0.53
C LEU A 164 -9.47 9.95 0.75
N LEU A 165 -9.37 10.64 1.87
CA LEU A 165 -9.53 10.07 3.20
C LEU A 165 -10.73 10.72 3.89
N LEU A 166 -11.81 9.96 4.03
CA LEU A 166 -13.06 10.43 4.61
C LEU A 166 -13.07 10.27 6.12
N ASN A 167 -13.39 11.33 6.86
CA ASN A 167 -13.53 11.28 8.31
C ASN A 167 -14.82 10.62 8.76
N ASN A 168 -15.83 10.59 7.90
CA ASN A 168 -17.14 10.04 8.22
C ASN A 168 -17.59 9.07 7.13
N SER A 169 -17.95 7.86 7.54
CA SER A 169 -18.45 6.83 6.61
C SER A 169 -19.77 7.21 5.92
N SER A 170 -20.58 8.07 6.55
CA SER A 170 -21.82 8.56 5.91
C SER A 170 -21.58 9.41 4.66
N ASP A 171 -20.37 9.94 4.50
CA ASP A 171 -20.02 10.79 3.36
C ASP A 171 -19.69 10.00 2.09
N ILE A 172 -19.54 8.69 2.21
CA ILE A 172 -19.16 7.82 1.08
C ILE A 172 -20.16 7.95 -0.07
N SER A 173 -21.46 7.95 0.21
CA SER A 173 -22.50 8.08 -0.83
C SER A 173 -22.32 9.34 -1.67
N VAL A 174 -21.89 10.45 -1.08
CA VAL A 174 -21.63 11.70 -1.80
C VAL A 174 -20.57 11.54 -2.89
N PHE A 175 -19.59 10.66 -2.66
CA PHE A 175 -18.48 10.42 -3.59
C PHE A 175 -18.70 9.19 -4.47
N THR A 176 -19.38 8.15 -4.00
CA THR A 176 -19.61 6.92 -4.77
C THR A 176 -20.75 7.04 -5.78
N ASP A 177 -21.76 7.85 -5.49
CA ASP A 177 -22.89 8.05 -6.42
C ASP A 177 -22.47 8.82 -7.69
N HIS A 178 -21.31 9.48 -7.65
CA HIS A 178 -20.73 10.28 -8.75
C HIS A 178 -19.40 9.74 -9.27
N VAL A 179 -19.16 8.42 -9.18
CA VAL A 179 -17.87 7.79 -9.57
C VAL A 179 -17.44 8.16 -10.99
N ALA A 180 -18.38 8.27 -11.92
CA ALA A 180 -18.06 8.67 -13.31
C ALA A 180 -17.56 10.12 -13.41
N GLU A 181 -17.96 10.99 -12.49
CA GLU A 181 -17.61 12.41 -12.47
C GLU A 181 -16.31 12.69 -11.71
N ILE A 182 -15.84 11.72 -10.90
CA ILE A 182 -14.63 11.84 -10.07
C ILE A 182 -13.46 10.98 -10.57
N SER A 183 -13.35 10.81 -11.89
CA SER A 183 -12.28 10.03 -12.54
C SER A 183 -10.86 10.53 -12.21
N PHE A 184 -10.72 11.70 -11.62
CA PHE A 184 -9.47 12.27 -11.13
C PHE A 184 -9.06 11.77 -9.74
N ILE A 185 -9.90 10.99 -9.05
CA ILE A 185 -9.60 10.36 -7.76
C ILE A 185 -9.25 8.90 -8.01
N ASP A 186 -8.08 8.49 -7.54
CA ASP A 186 -7.59 7.13 -7.76
C ASP A 186 -8.15 6.13 -6.75
N ASN A 187 -8.46 6.53 -5.51
CA ASN A 187 -9.14 5.70 -4.52
C ASN A 187 -9.73 6.54 -3.36
N ILE A 188 -10.66 5.93 -2.64
CA ILE A 188 -11.32 6.53 -1.46
C ILE A 188 -11.10 5.59 -0.27
N PHE A 189 -10.62 6.17 0.84
CA PHE A 189 -10.42 5.49 2.10
C PHE A 189 -11.22 6.15 3.22
N THR A 190 -11.47 5.41 4.30
CA THR A 190 -12.14 5.95 5.48
C THR A 190 -11.18 5.99 6.67
N TRP A 191 -11.19 7.11 7.37
CA TRP A 191 -10.49 7.25 8.64
C TRP A 191 -11.26 6.57 9.75
N THR A 192 -10.64 5.67 10.47
CA THR A 192 -11.24 4.91 11.57
C THR A 192 -10.63 5.25 12.93
N GLY A 193 -9.89 6.36 13.02
CA GLY A 193 -9.16 6.74 14.24
C GLY A 193 -7.81 6.04 14.41
N ASP A 194 -7.41 5.19 13.47
CA ASP A 194 -6.13 4.47 13.51
C ASP A 194 -5.18 4.95 12.41
N ALA A 195 -4.01 5.44 12.81
CA ALA A 195 -2.97 5.92 11.89
C ALA A 195 -2.40 4.80 10.97
N SER A 196 -2.67 3.53 11.26
CA SER A 196 -2.26 2.39 10.42
C SER A 196 -2.80 2.49 8.98
N ILE A 197 -3.90 3.20 8.76
CA ILE A 197 -4.44 3.42 7.42
C ILE A 197 -3.47 4.18 6.51
N PHE A 198 -2.73 5.15 7.02
CA PHE A 198 -1.72 5.88 6.22
C PHE A 198 -0.60 4.95 5.77
N PHE A 199 -0.10 4.11 6.68
CA PHE A 199 0.88 3.09 6.33
C PHE A 199 0.34 2.17 5.24
N SER A 200 -0.89 1.71 5.38
CA SER A 200 -1.54 0.80 4.44
C SER A 200 -1.74 1.42 3.06
N ILE A 201 -2.14 2.69 2.99
CA ILE A 201 -2.28 3.46 1.75
C ILE A 201 -0.92 3.58 1.04
N ILE A 202 0.12 3.93 1.77
CA ILE A 202 1.47 4.09 1.23
C ILE A 202 1.97 2.75 0.68
N LYS A 203 1.88 1.69 1.48
CA LYS A 203 2.34 0.36 1.08
C LYS A 203 1.55 -0.20 -0.10
N GLN A 204 0.24 0.01 -0.14
CA GLN A 204 -0.59 -0.38 -1.27
C GLN A 204 -0.15 0.29 -2.58
N LEU A 205 0.22 1.57 -2.56
CA LEU A 205 0.75 2.26 -3.73
C LEU A 205 2.11 1.68 -4.15
N GLU A 206 3.01 1.50 -3.18
CA GLU A 206 4.34 0.91 -3.43
C GLU A 206 4.22 -0.50 -4.02
N ASP A 207 3.41 -1.36 -3.41
CA ASP A 207 3.22 -2.74 -3.84
C ASP A 207 2.58 -2.80 -5.24
N ARG A 208 1.61 -1.93 -5.53
CA ARG A 208 0.97 -1.85 -6.84
C ARG A 208 1.97 -1.49 -7.95
N ILE A 209 2.83 -0.51 -7.69
CA ILE A 209 3.83 -0.06 -8.68
C ILE A 209 4.95 -1.09 -8.84
N ASN A 210 5.37 -1.72 -7.75
CA ASN A 210 6.46 -2.69 -7.76
C ASN A 210 6.03 -4.10 -8.17
N SER A 211 4.73 -4.41 -8.22
CA SER A 211 4.20 -5.76 -8.40
C SER A 211 4.78 -6.49 -9.61
N GLU A 212 4.93 -5.83 -10.76
CA GLU A 212 5.51 -6.43 -11.95
C GLU A 212 7.00 -6.74 -11.77
N ASN A 213 7.77 -5.78 -11.25
CA ASN A 213 9.19 -5.97 -10.98
C ASN A 213 9.42 -7.10 -9.98
N ASP A 214 8.69 -7.09 -8.87
CA ASP A 214 8.91 -8.00 -7.76
C ASP A 214 8.46 -9.43 -8.08
N THR A 215 7.37 -9.59 -8.84
CA THR A 215 6.94 -10.90 -9.33
C THR A 215 7.92 -11.49 -10.33
N GLN A 216 8.51 -10.67 -11.20
CA GLN A 216 9.49 -11.13 -12.20
C GLN A 216 10.85 -11.43 -11.57
N LEU A 217 11.31 -10.61 -10.64
CA LEU A 217 12.64 -10.75 -10.03
C LEU A 217 12.66 -11.68 -8.83
N GLY A 218 11.74 -11.49 -7.91
CA GLY A 218 11.68 -12.19 -6.63
C GLY A 218 10.78 -13.42 -6.64
N MET A 219 9.99 -13.62 -7.71
CA MET A 219 8.92 -14.63 -7.77
C MET A 219 7.96 -14.51 -6.57
N VAL A 220 7.77 -13.28 -6.08
CA VAL A 220 6.84 -13.01 -5.00
C VAL A 220 5.41 -13.24 -5.47
N ARG A 221 4.54 -13.64 -4.55
CA ARG A 221 3.12 -13.84 -4.84
C ARG A 221 2.38 -12.54 -4.63
N VAL A 222 1.35 -12.30 -5.45
CA VAL A 222 0.46 -11.14 -5.34
C VAL A 222 -0.80 -11.55 -4.60
N ILE A 223 -1.17 -10.75 -3.61
CA ILE A 223 -2.47 -10.86 -2.93
C ILE A 223 -3.38 -9.83 -3.59
N LEU A 224 -4.51 -10.27 -4.12
CA LEU A 224 -5.53 -9.40 -4.70
C LEU A 224 -6.66 -9.21 -3.68
N LEU A 225 -6.79 -7.98 -3.18
CA LEU A 225 -7.92 -7.56 -2.35
C LEU A 225 -8.97 -6.89 -3.23
N VAL A 226 -10.17 -7.47 -3.28
CA VAL A 226 -11.31 -6.94 -4.03
C VAL A 226 -12.44 -6.67 -3.05
N GLU A 227 -12.80 -5.41 -2.92
CA GLU A 227 -13.87 -4.94 -2.04
C GLU A 227 -14.45 -3.65 -2.65
N ASP A 228 -15.75 -3.53 -2.76
CA ASP A 228 -16.46 -2.39 -3.35
C ASP A 228 -16.81 -1.30 -2.32
N SER A 229 -16.88 -1.65 -1.04
CA SER A 229 -17.12 -0.69 0.05
C SER A 229 -15.82 -0.05 0.52
N PRO A 230 -15.64 1.28 0.42
CA PRO A 230 -14.46 1.97 0.93
C PRO A 230 -14.21 1.76 2.44
N ILE A 231 -15.27 1.53 3.23
CA ILE A 231 -15.17 1.25 4.67
C ILE A 231 -14.47 -0.09 4.89
N TYR A 232 -15.03 -1.15 4.30
CA TYR A 232 -14.48 -2.49 4.47
C TYR A 232 -13.12 -2.62 3.81
N TYR A 233 -12.94 -2.02 2.63
CA TYR A 233 -11.64 -1.98 1.96
C TYR A 233 -10.56 -1.38 2.86
N SER A 234 -10.83 -0.23 3.50
CA SER A 234 -9.88 0.43 4.39
C SER A 234 -9.54 -0.42 5.61
N ARG A 235 -10.54 -1.07 6.20
CA ARG A 235 -10.37 -1.98 7.35
C ARG A 235 -9.55 -3.22 6.95
N TYR A 236 -9.93 -3.90 5.87
CA TYR A 236 -9.25 -5.12 5.43
C TYR A 236 -7.82 -4.85 5.00
N LEU A 237 -7.58 -3.74 4.32
CA LEU A 237 -6.24 -3.34 3.92
C LEU A 237 -5.33 -3.17 5.14
N SER A 238 -5.79 -2.46 6.17
CA SER A 238 -5.03 -2.26 7.41
C SER A 238 -4.78 -3.57 8.16
N PHE A 239 -5.78 -4.45 8.24
CA PHE A 239 -5.61 -5.78 8.81
C PHE A 239 -4.63 -6.64 8.03
N LEU A 240 -4.72 -6.64 6.71
CA LEU A 240 -3.84 -7.41 5.85
C LEU A 240 -2.37 -7.04 6.08
N TYR A 241 -2.06 -5.75 6.05
CA TYR A 241 -0.69 -5.30 6.32
C TYR A 241 -0.23 -5.61 7.74
N LYS A 242 -1.11 -5.48 8.74
CA LYS A 242 -0.79 -5.87 10.12
C LYS A 242 -0.42 -7.35 10.21
N VAL A 243 -1.22 -8.24 9.61
CA VAL A 243 -0.94 -9.69 9.60
C VAL A 243 0.36 -9.99 8.86
N ILE A 244 0.61 -9.39 7.70
CA ILE A 244 1.86 -9.55 6.97
C ILE A 244 3.05 -9.14 7.84
N MET A 245 2.97 -8.00 8.52
CA MET A 245 4.03 -7.53 9.41
C MET A 245 4.28 -8.45 10.60
N GLU A 246 3.24 -9.03 11.18
CA GLU A 246 3.37 -9.96 12.30
C GLU A 246 4.00 -11.29 11.88
N GLN A 247 3.76 -11.74 10.66
CA GLN A 247 4.31 -12.98 10.13
C GLN A 247 5.76 -12.84 9.60
N THR A 248 6.22 -11.63 9.37
CA THR A 248 7.58 -11.37 8.84
C THR A 248 8.62 -11.09 9.94
N LYS A 249 8.21 -11.05 11.18
CA LYS A 249 9.08 -10.93 12.37
C LYS A 249 9.71 -12.29 12.69
#